data_ec129363625d57a0efe946d3d29709d8
#
_entry.id   ec129363625d57a0efe946d3d29709d8
#
_cell.length_a   1.000
_cell.length_b   1.000
_cell.length_c   1.000
_cell.angle_alpha   90.00
_cell.angle_beta   90.00
_cell.angle_gamma   90.00
#
_symmetry.space_group_name_H-M   'P 1'
#
loop_
_entity.id
_entity.type
_entity.pdbx_description
1 polymer ?
#
loop_
_entity_poly.entity_id
_entity_poly.type
_entity_poly.pdbx_seq_one_letter_code
_entity_poly.pdbx_strand_id
1 'polypeptide(L)'
;MVNEQRIRSRTPESRAFVERVQLVMTLTARLNTLPFDDLDARRTLLGEIFGKPVPDSLSILPPFYCDYGLGATFGEKVFINQGCYFLDLGGITIGDRVLIGPGVTLTTAGHPVELDERYDGITHAPIVIEDEVWIGAAATITPGVTIGRGSVVGAGSVVAKDVPAMSVVTGTSVVERRRLKTSSGAVRGSER
;
A
#
# COMPACT_ATOMS: atom_id res chain seq x y z
N MET A 1 -14.50 4.88 14.57
CA MET A 1 -13.16 5.16 15.18
C MET A 1 -12.22 4.10 14.64
N VAL A 2 -11.12 4.52 14.02
CA VAL A 2 -10.08 3.60 13.54
C VAL A 2 -9.49 2.91 14.78
N ASN A 3 -9.33 1.59 14.73
CA ASN A 3 -8.74 0.83 15.83
C ASN A 3 -7.21 1.05 15.78
N GLU A 4 -6.76 2.20 16.28
CA GLU A 4 -5.36 2.58 16.32
C GLU A 4 -4.63 1.75 17.37
N GLN A 5 -3.57 1.06 16.96
CA GLN A 5 -2.68 0.31 17.83
C GLN A 5 -1.40 1.13 18.11
N ARG A 6 -0.63 0.74 19.12
CA ARG A 6 0.59 1.47 19.49
C ARG A 6 1.71 0.53 19.94
N ILE A 7 2.88 0.70 19.33
CA ILE A 7 4.14 0.14 19.84
C ILE A 7 4.81 1.20 20.73
N ARG A 8 4.99 0.89 22.02
CA ARG A 8 5.66 1.80 22.95
C ARG A 8 7.16 1.81 22.74
N SER A 9 7.77 2.99 22.84
CA SER A 9 9.22 3.17 22.75
C SER A 9 9.94 2.40 23.87
N ARG A 10 11.17 1.99 23.60
CA ARG A 10 12.10 1.31 24.56
C ARG A 10 11.60 -0.04 25.07
N THR A 11 10.67 -0.67 24.39
CA THR A 11 10.21 -2.05 24.66
C THR A 11 11.00 -3.07 23.82
N PRO A 12 10.95 -4.37 24.16
CA PRO A 12 11.48 -5.41 23.28
C PRO A 12 10.85 -5.38 21.88
N GLU A 13 9.56 -5.12 21.80
CA GLU A 13 8.80 -5.00 20.55
C GLU A 13 9.33 -3.85 19.68
N SER A 14 9.55 -2.65 20.25
CA SER A 14 10.10 -1.52 19.49
C SER A 14 11.53 -1.78 19.02
N ARG A 15 12.33 -2.53 19.75
CA ARG A 15 13.68 -2.94 19.31
C ARG A 15 13.60 -3.90 18.13
N ALA A 16 12.76 -4.94 18.24
CA ALA A 16 12.56 -5.91 17.15
C ALA A 16 12.02 -5.22 15.87
N PHE A 17 11.13 -4.24 16.02
CA PHE A 17 10.67 -3.42 14.89
C PHE A 17 11.83 -2.66 14.24
N VAL A 18 12.67 -1.96 15.03
CA VAL A 18 13.81 -1.21 14.48
C VAL A 18 14.81 -2.13 13.77
N GLU A 19 15.13 -3.29 14.35
CA GLU A 19 16.01 -4.29 13.73
C GLU A 19 15.43 -4.78 12.39
N ARG A 20 14.12 -5.03 12.33
CA ARG A 20 13.45 -5.43 11.09
C ARG A 20 13.49 -4.32 10.04
N VAL A 21 13.24 -3.07 10.43
CA VAL A 21 13.34 -1.90 9.51
C VAL A 21 14.73 -1.80 8.91
N GLN A 22 15.78 -1.94 9.71
CA GLN A 22 17.17 -1.90 9.20
C GLN A 22 17.46 -3.02 8.21
N LEU A 23 16.96 -4.23 8.47
CA LEU A 23 17.06 -5.35 7.54
C LEU A 23 16.34 -5.04 6.21
N VAL A 24 15.08 -4.60 6.29
CA VAL A 24 14.28 -4.31 5.10
C VAL A 24 14.86 -3.17 4.27
N MET A 25 15.38 -2.12 4.91
CA MET A 25 16.12 -1.06 4.20
C MET A 25 17.31 -1.61 3.41
N THR A 26 18.05 -2.56 3.97
CA THR A 26 19.15 -3.22 3.27
C THR A 26 18.66 -4.06 2.10
N LEU A 27 17.57 -4.82 2.27
CA LEU A 27 16.99 -5.65 1.22
C LEU A 27 16.40 -4.82 0.08
N THR A 28 15.69 -3.72 0.39
CA THR A 28 15.14 -2.82 -0.64
C THR A 28 16.25 -2.08 -1.40
N ALA A 29 17.33 -1.69 -0.74
CA ALA A 29 18.50 -1.12 -1.42
C ALA A 29 19.08 -2.11 -2.45
N ARG A 30 19.21 -3.40 -2.08
CA ARG A 30 19.64 -4.46 -3.01
C ARG A 30 18.64 -4.65 -4.14
N LEU A 31 17.35 -4.73 -3.84
CA LEU A 31 16.27 -4.86 -4.85
C LEU A 31 16.35 -3.74 -5.90
N ASN A 32 16.60 -2.51 -5.46
CA ASN A 32 16.61 -1.33 -6.31
C ASN A 32 17.87 -1.23 -7.22
N THR A 33 18.90 -2.04 -6.94
CA THR A 33 20.14 -2.09 -7.74
C THR A 33 20.25 -3.34 -8.62
N LEU A 34 19.33 -4.31 -8.47
CA LEU A 34 19.32 -5.49 -9.33
C LEU A 34 18.95 -5.13 -10.78
N PRO A 35 19.54 -5.83 -11.76
CA PRO A 35 19.07 -5.77 -13.15
C PRO A 35 17.56 -6.05 -13.22
N PHE A 36 16.88 -5.27 -14.05
CA PHE A 36 15.39 -5.37 -14.11
C PHE A 36 14.92 -6.71 -14.67
N ASP A 37 15.71 -7.33 -15.53
CA ASP A 37 15.46 -8.62 -16.18
C ASP A 37 15.88 -9.84 -15.33
N ASP A 38 16.54 -9.64 -14.18
CA ASP A 38 16.82 -10.73 -13.23
C ASP A 38 15.60 -11.01 -12.34
N LEU A 39 14.60 -11.64 -12.95
CA LEU A 39 13.30 -11.88 -12.32
C LEU A 39 13.39 -12.81 -11.10
N ASP A 40 14.27 -13.82 -11.15
CA ASP A 40 14.41 -14.79 -10.06
C ASP A 40 15.05 -14.17 -8.81
N ALA A 41 16.14 -13.40 -8.99
CA ALA A 41 16.75 -12.68 -7.86
C ALA A 41 15.81 -11.64 -7.27
N ARG A 42 15.05 -10.93 -8.10
CA ARG A 42 14.04 -9.95 -7.65
C ARG A 42 12.93 -10.62 -6.84
N ARG A 43 12.41 -11.74 -7.32
CA ARG A 43 11.38 -12.52 -6.61
C ARG A 43 11.87 -13.05 -5.27
N THR A 44 13.10 -13.54 -5.23
CA THR A 44 13.75 -13.99 -3.99
C THR A 44 13.81 -12.86 -2.97
N LEU A 45 14.32 -11.67 -3.38
CA LEU A 45 14.39 -10.51 -2.49
C LEU A 45 13.01 -10.02 -2.04
N LEU A 46 11.99 -10.02 -2.90
CA LEU A 46 10.63 -9.69 -2.50
C LEU A 46 10.11 -10.66 -1.44
N GLY A 47 10.39 -11.96 -1.58
CA GLY A 47 10.07 -12.96 -0.56
C GLY A 47 10.76 -12.70 0.77
N GLU A 48 12.04 -12.28 0.77
CA GLU A 48 12.78 -11.90 1.98
C GLU A 48 12.23 -10.61 2.62
N ILE A 49 11.89 -9.59 1.80
CA ILE A 49 11.29 -8.34 2.25
C ILE A 49 9.94 -8.59 2.91
N PHE A 50 9.05 -9.37 2.29
CA PHE A 50 7.71 -9.61 2.81
C PHE A 50 7.61 -10.82 3.75
N GLY A 51 8.71 -11.55 3.98
CA GLY A 51 8.76 -12.70 4.88
C GLY A 51 7.91 -13.90 4.44
N LYS A 52 7.46 -13.90 3.19
CA LYS A 52 6.62 -14.94 2.57
C LYS A 52 6.71 -14.88 1.05
N PRO A 53 6.41 -15.97 0.33
CA PRO A 53 6.29 -15.93 -1.12
C PRO A 53 5.28 -14.87 -1.57
N VAL A 54 5.59 -14.18 -2.66
CA VAL A 54 4.68 -13.23 -3.31
C VAL A 54 4.02 -13.89 -4.53
N PRO A 55 2.80 -13.46 -4.92
CA PRO A 55 2.14 -13.98 -6.12
C PRO A 55 3.02 -13.84 -7.37
N ASP A 56 2.97 -14.84 -8.25
CA ASP A 56 3.73 -14.84 -9.50
C ASP A 56 3.34 -13.69 -10.43
N SER A 57 2.11 -13.25 -10.33
CA SER A 57 1.54 -12.15 -11.10
C SER A 57 1.79 -10.76 -10.50
N LEU A 58 2.47 -10.66 -9.34
CA LEU A 58 2.84 -9.38 -8.72
C LEU A 58 3.96 -8.72 -9.51
N SER A 59 3.77 -7.47 -9.88
CA SER A 59 4.79 -6.65 -10.53
C SER A 59 5.09 -5.40 -9.69
N ILE A 60 6.35 -5.27 -9.25
CA ILE A 60 6.85 -4.08 -8.54
C ILE A 60 8.01 -3.51 -9.34
N LEU A 61 7.87 -2.27 -9.81
CA LEU A 61 8.93 -1.56 -10.55
C LEU A 61 9.86 -0.82 -9.58
N PRO A 62 11.20 -0.97 -9.72
CA PRO A 62 12.15 -0.21 -8.91
C PRO A 62 12.25 1.26 -9.39
N PRO A 63 12.65 2.19 -8.49
CA PRO A 63 12.89 1.91 -7.08
C PRO A 63 11.60 1.70 -6.28
N PHE A 64 11.66 0.81 -5.30
CA PHE A 64 10.59 0.53 -4.34
C PHE A 64 11.14 0.64 -2.92
N TYR A 65 10.37 1.18 -2.00
CA TYR A 65 10.76 1.38 -0.62
C TYR A 65 9.73 0.80 0.33
N CYS A 66 10.21 0.08 1.34
CA CYS A 66 9.39 -0.51 2.38
C CYS A 66 10.13 -0.38 3.71
N ASP A 67 9.42 -0.21 4.81
CA ASP A 67 10.04 -0.12 6.13
C ASP A 67 10.02 -1.46 6.89
N TYR A 68 8.87 -2.07 7.07
CA TYR A 68 8.73 -3.28 7.89
C TYR A 68 8.66 -4.58 7.06
N GLY A 69 7.91 -4.58 5.99
CA GLY A 69 7.76 -5.65 5.01
C GLY A 69 6.81 -6.77 5.43
N LEU A 70 6.73 -7.12 6.71
CA LEU A 70 5.90 -8.24 7.18
C LEU A 70 4.41 -7.93 7.22
N GLY A 71 4.03 -6.66 7.14
CA GLY A 71 2.65 -6.21 7.19
C GLY A 71 1.93 -6.22 5.83
N ALA A 72 2.66 -6.30 4.72
CA ALA A 72 2.05 -6.22 3.41
C ALA A 72 1.56 -7.58 2.88
N THR A 73 0.37 -7.60 2.27
CA THR A 73 -0.20 -8.75 1.56
C THR A 73 -0.73 -8.32 0.19
N PHE A 74 -0.59 -9.18 -0.81
CA PHE A 74 -0.93 -8.89 -2.20
C PHE A 74 -1.83 -9.96 -2.78
N GLY A 75 -2.86 -9.53 -3.50
CA GLY A 75 -3.66 -10.37 -4.38
C GLY A 75 -2.97 -10.61 -5.74
N GLU A 76 -3.71 -11.19 -6.66
CA GLU A 76 -3.25 -11.51 -8.00
C GLU A 76 -3.25 -10.30 -8.94
N LYS A 77 -2.29 -10.25 -9.87
CA LYS A 77 -2.20 -9.22 -10.92
C LYS A 77 -2.10 -7.79 -10.39
N VAL A 78 -1.45 -7.61 -9.24
CA VAL A 78 -1.15 -6.29 -8.68
C VAL A 78 0.05 -5.70 -9.43
N PHE A 79 -0.08 -4.43 -9.80
CA PHE A 79 0.99 -3.64 -10.42
C PHE A 79 1.33 -2.42 -9.56
N ILE A 80 2.60 -2.32 -9.16
CA ILE A 80 3.14 -1.21 -8.36
C ILE A 80 4.23 -0.52 -9.18
N ASN A 81 4.00 0.75 -9.50
CA ASN A 81 4.91 1.55 -10.30
C ASN A 81 6.10 2.08 -9.46
N GLN A 82 7.04 2.74 -10.13
CA GLN A 82 8.30 3.24 -9.57
C GLN A 82 8.10 4.26 -8.44
N GLY A 83 9.04 4.27 -7.49
CA GLY A 83 9.12 5.30 -6.46
C GLY A 83 8.06 5.19 -5.36
N CYS A 84 7.40 4.04 -5.22
CA CYS A 84 6.41 3.86 -4.18
C CYS A 84 7.04 3.60 -2.81
N TYR A 85 6.37 4.10 -1.74
CA TYR A 85 6.77 3.96 -0.34
C TYR A 85 5.67 3.25 0.45
N PHE A 86 6.00 2.10 1.05
CA PHE A 86 5.09 1.32 1.91
C PHE A 86 5.62 1.31 3.34
N LEU A 87 4.95 2.03 4.24
CA LEU A 87 5.19 1.96 5.68
C LEU A 87 4.11 1.03 6.25
N ASP A 88 4.42 -0.25 6.29
CA ASP A 88 3.43 -1.33 6.42
C ASP A 88 3.31 -1.93 7.82
N LEU A 89 3.85 -1.27 8.86
CA LEU A 89 3.78 -1.73 10.25
C LEU A 89 2.36 -2.09 10.70
N GLY A 90 1.37 -1.27 10.34
CA GLY A 90 -0.04 -1.47 10.70
C GLY A 90 -0.80 -2.47 9.83
N GLY A 91 -0.16 -2.98 8.79
CA GLY A 91 -0.75 -3.87 7.79
C GLY A 91 -1.23 -3.14 6.54
N ILE A 92 -0.84 -3.64 5.37
CA ILE A 92 -1.34 -3.20 4.05
C ILE A 92 -1.90 -4.43 3.34
N THR A 93 -3.19 -4.43 3.08
CA THR A 93 -3.84 -5.48 2.28
C THR A 93 -4.20 -4.91 0.91
N ILE A 94 -3.71 -5.53 -0.14
CA ILE A 94 -3.97 -5.15 -1.54
C ILE A 94 -4.67 -6.31 -2.23
N GLY A 95 -5.87 -6.06 -2.73
CA GLY A 95 -6.70 -7.02 -3.46
C GLY A 95 -6.20 -7.32 -4.88
N ASP A 96 -7.01 -8.02 -5.64
CA ASP A 96 -6.68 -8.43 -7.00
C ASP A 96 -6.78 -7.29 -8.00
N ARG A 97 -5.94 -7.31 -9.05
CA ARG A 97 -5.95 -6.38 -10.19
C ARG A 97 -5.86 -4.90 -9.81
N VAL A 98 -5.18 -4.61 -8.70
CA VAL A 98 -4.93 -3.24 -8.25
C VAL A 98 -3.79 -2.61 -9.05
N LEU A 99 -3.97 -1.35 -9.44
CA LEU A 99 -2.95 -0.55 -10.13
C LEU A 99 -2.50 0.60 -9.22
N ILE A 100 -1.21 0.65 -8.92
CA ILE A 100 -0.59 1.71 -8.10
C ILE A 100 0.35 2.53 -8.97
N GLY A 101 0.06 3.81 -9.13
CA GLY A 101 0.85 4.77 -9.90
C GLY A 101 2.20 5.10 -9.25
N PRO A 102 3.10 5.77 -9.99
CA PRO A 102 4.43 6.10 -9.49
C PRO A 102 4.37 7.07 -8.31
N GLY A 103 5.31 6.90 -7.37
CA GLY A 103 5.45 7.79 -6.23
C GLY A 103 4.33 7.72 -5.19
N VAL A 104 3.49 6.70 -5.21
CA VAL A 104 2.42 6.51 -4.23
C VAL A 104 3.00 6.17 -2.87
N THR A 105 2.47 6.80 -1.82
CA THR A 105 2.81 6.51 -0.43
C THR A 105 1.62 5.84 0.27
N LEU A 106 1.83 4.64 0.81
CA LEU A 106 0.91 3.97 1.71
C LEU A 106 1.55 4.00 3.10
N THR A 107 1.00 4.81 4.01
CA THR A 107 1.54 4.90 5.38
C THR A 107 0.53 4.38 6.39
N THR A 108 0.87 3.29 7.06
CA THR A 108 0.03 2.72 8.12
C THR A 108 0.46 3.18 9.51
N ALA A 109 1.56 3.93 9.61
CA ALA A 109 2.15 4.32 10.89
C ALA A 109 2.34 5.83 11.00
N GLY A 110 2.40 6.31 12.23
CA GLY A 110 2.63 7.69 12.61
C GLY A 110 3.10 7.80 14.06
N HIS A 111 3.04 8.99 14.60
CA HIS A 111 3.32 9.27 16.01
C HIS A 111 2.08 9.86 16.68
N PRO A 112 1.93 9.71 18.00
CA PRO A 112 0.89 10.40 18.75
C PRO A 112 0.91 11.89 18.44
N VAL A 113 -0.27 12.49 18.28
CA VAL A 113 -0.42 13.92 17.97
C VAL A 113 -0.04 14.77 19.17
N GLU A 114 -0.39 14.30 20.38
CA GLU A 114 -0.11 14.99 21.61
C GLU A 114 1.39 15.12 21.85
N LEU A 115 1.84 16.32 22.25
CA LEU A 115 3.26 16.64 22.38
C LEU A 115 3.95 15.75 23.41
N ASP A 116 3.30 15.53 24.53
CA ASP A 116 3.84 14.77 25.68
C ASP A 116 4.00 13.28 25.36
N GLU A 117 3.22 12.77 24.38
CA GLU A 117 3.22 11.37 23.98
C GLU A 117 3.98 11.10 22.68
N ARG A 118 4.36 12.14 21.94
CA ARG A 118 4.92 12.03 20.59
C ARG A 118 6.14 11.12 20.49
N TYR A 119 6.95 11.05 21.53
CA TYR A 119 8.16 10.24 21.59
C TYR A 119 7.98 8.91 22.33
N ASP A 120 6.76 8.62 22.81
CA ASP A 120 6.46 7.44 23.60
C ASP A 120 6.16 6.20 22.75
N GLY A 121 6.13 6.36 21.44
CA GLY A 121 5.91 5.22 20.55
C GLY A 121 5.45 5.60 19.15
N ILE A 122 5.05 4.56 18.43
CA ILE A 122 4.52 4.63 17.06
C ILE A 122 3.07 4.18 17.11
N THR A 123 2.16 4.99 16.59
CA THR A 123 0.76 4.60 16.36
C THR A 123 0.62 3.99 14.98
N HIS A 124 -0.27 3.01 14.82
CA HIS A 124 -0.49 2.40 13.51
C HIS A 124 -1.92 1.87 13.36
N ALA A 125 -2.40 1.85 12.12
CA ALA A 125 -3.69 1.29 11.73
C ALA A 125 -3.62 0.75 10.29
N PRO A 126 -4.35 -0.33 9.96
CA PRO A 126 -4.24 -1.00 8.68
C PRO A 126 -4.79 -0.15 7.53
N ILE A 127 -4.20 -0.34 6.33
CA ILE A 127 -4.75 0.13 5.06
C ILE A 127 -5.28 -1.09 4.30
N VAL A 128 -6.50 -0.96 3.74
CA VAL A 128 -7.11 -1.97 2.89
C VAL A 128 -7.40 -1.35 1.51
N ILE A 129 -6.86 -1.95 0.46
CA ILE A 129 -7.13 -1.59 -0.93
C ILE A 129 -7.83 -2.79 -1.54
N GLU A 130 -9.12 -2.65 -1.81
CA GLU A 130 -9.92 -3.73 -2.38
C GLU A 130 -9.61 -3.95 -3.86
N ASP A 131 -10.23 -4.97 -4.46
CA ASP A 131 -9.98 -5.36 -5.85
C ASP A 131 -10.23 -4.24 -6.84
N GLU A 132 -9.50 -4.27 -7.97
CA GLU A 132 -9.73 -3.38 -9.14
C GLU A 132 -9.57 -1.89 -8.84
N VAL A 133 -8.94 -1.52 -7.74
CA VAL A 133 -8.65 -0.12 -7.39
C VAL A 133 -7.50 0.41 -8.25
N TRP A 134 -7.63 1.65 -8.68
CA TRP A 134 -6.55 2.41 -9.31
C TRP A 134 -6.15 3.61 -8.46
N ILE A 135 -4.90 3.65 -8.02
CA ILE A 135 -4.31 4.78 -7.28
C ILE A 135 -3.40 5.56 -8.23
N GLY A 136 -3.75 6.82 -8.48
CA GLY A 136 -2.99 7.73 -9.33
C GLY A 136 -1.65 8.13 -8.74
N ALA A 137 -0.75 8.63 -9.60
CA ALA A 137 0.61 9.01 -9.25
C ALA A 137 0.70 9.97 -8.05
N ALA A 138 1.69 9.78 -7.19
CA ALA A 138 1.99 10.62 -6.03
C ALA A 138 0.82 10.79 -5.03
N ALA A 139 -0.16 9.89 -5.04
CA ALA A 139 -1.19 9.88 -4.00
C ALA A 139 -0.63 9.36 -2.68
N THR A 140 -1.19 9.86 -1.57
CA THR A 140 -0.87 9.42 -0.21
C THR A 140 -2.10 8.84 0.45
N ILE A 141 -2.01 7.62 0.97
CA ILE A 141 -3.05 6.96 1.74
C ILE A 141 -2.59 6.90 3.20
N THR A 142 -3.43 7.42 4.10
CA THR A 142 -3.09 7.52 5.53
C THR A 142 -3.56 6.31 6.34
N PRO A 143 -3.11 6.15 7.59
CA PRO A 143 -3.45 5.00 8.42
C PRO A 143 -4.96 4.82 8.58
N GLY A 144 -5.42 3.57 8.57
CA GLY A 144 -6.79 3.19 8.85
C GLY A 144 -7.76 3.31 7.68
N VAL A 145 -7.30 3.65 6.49
CA VAL A 145 -8.16 3.88 5.32
C VAL A 145 -8.47 2.57 4.58
N THR A 146 -9.73 2.39 4.22
CA THR A 146 -10.19 1.40 3.25
C THR A 146 -10.56 2.07 1.93
N ILE A 147 -10.00 1.59 0.83
CA ILE A 147 -10.41 2.02 -0.53
C ILE A 147 -11.23 0.92 -1.15
N GLY A 148 -12.53 1.21 -1.33
CA GLY A 148 -13.51 0.25 -1.84
C GLY A 148 -13.27 -0.14 -3.28
N ARG A 149 -13.68 -1.36 -3.62
CA ARG A 149 -13.49 -2.02 -4.90
C ARG A 149 -13.81 -1.13 -6.09
N GLY A 150 -12.97 -1.22 -7.12
CA GLY A 150 -13.17 -0.53 -8.41
C GLY A 150 -13.07 0.99 -8.33
N SER A 151 -12.61 1.54 -7.21
CA SER A 151 -12.47 2.99 -7.05
C SER A 151 -11.19 3.53 -7.68
N VAL A 152 -11.20 4.81 -7.98
CA VAL A 152 -10.06 5.54 -8.54
C VAL A 152 -9.69 6.68 -7.60
N VAL A 153 -8.43 6.71 -7.19
CA VAL A 153 -7.81 7.83 -6.47
C VAL A 153 -7.03 8.67 -7.48
N GLY A 154 -7.38 9.93 -7.64
CA GLY A 154 -6.69 10.84 -8.55
C GLY A 154 -5.26 11.13 -8.12
N ALA A 155 -4.40 11.47 -9.09
CA ALA A 155 -3.00 11.79 -8.83
C ALA A 155 -2.85 12.95 -7.83
N GLY A 156 -1.82 12.87 -6.95
CA GLY A 156 -1.53 13.88 -5.94
C GLY A 156 -2.56 13.98 -4.81
N SER A 157 -3.50 13.04 -4.72
CA SER A 157 -4.53 13.07 -3.67
C SER A 157 -4.00 12.63 -2.31
N VAL A 158 -4.57 13.18 -1.23
CA VAL A 158 -4.35 12.69 0.14
C VAL A 158 -5.66 12.09 0.65
N VAL A 159 -5.66 10.77 0.87
CA VAL A 159 -6.83 10.01 1.31
C VAL A 159 -6.70 9.73 2.81
N ALA A 160 -7.52 10.41 3.61
CA ALA A 160 -7.53 10.30 5.07
C ALA A 160 -8.87 9.75 5.62
N LYS A 161 -9.73 9.23 4.76
CA LYS A 161 -11.01 8.61 5.11
C LYS A 161 -11.32 7.53 4.09
N ASP A 162 -12.14 6.58 4.49
CA ASP A 162 -12.59 5.50 3.60
C ASP A 162 -13.22 6.05 2.31
N VAL A 163 -12.91 5.35 1.23
CA VAL A 163 -13.44 5.63 -0.11
C VAL A 163 -14.48 4.54 -0.43
N PRO A 164 -15.74 4.89 -0.66
CA PRO A 164 -16.75 3.92 -1.06
C PRO A 164 -16.38 3.22 -2.37
N ALA A 165 -16.80 1.97 -2.53
CA ALA A 165 -16.60 1.25 -3.79
C ALA A 165 -17.13 2.02 -5.00
N MET A 166 -16.50 1.84 -6.18
CA MET A 166 -16.92 2.42 -7.46
C MET A 166 -16.91 3.97 -7.47
N SER A 167 -16.06 4.59 -6.65
CA SER A 167 -15.94 6.05 -6.53
C SER A 167 -14.69 6.59 -7.22
N VAL A 168 -14.77 7.82 -7.70
CA VAL A 168 -13.59 8.59 -8.11
C VAL A 168 -13.39 9.74 -7.12
N VAL A 169 -12.24 9.74 -6.45
CA VAL A 169 -11.90 10.77 -5.45
C VAL A 169 -10.64 11.52 -5.85
N THR A 170 -10.59 12.82 -5.58
CA THR A 170 -9.44 13.68 -5.92
C THR A 170 -9.23 14.77 -4.88
N GLY A 171 -8.01 15.26 -4.75
CA GLY A 171 -7.64 16.43 -3.94
C GLY A 171 -6.89 16.08 -2.66
N THR A 172 -6.37 17.09 -2.00
CA THR A 172 -5.59 16.96 -0.75
C THR A 172 -6.46 16.78 0.50
N SER A 173 -7.76 17.03 0.34
CA SER A 173 -8.82 16.55 1.25
C SER A 173 -9.82 15.90 0.30
N VAL A 174 -9.73 14.58 0.11
CA VAL A 174 -10.45 13.92 -0.98
C VAL A 174 -11.95 14.20 -0.93
N VAL A 175 -12.49 14.54 -2.10
CA VAL A 175 -13.92 14.72 -2.33
C VAL A 175 -14.33 13.73 -3.42
N GLU A 176 -15.41 12.98 -3.19
CA GLU A 176 -15.99 12.12 -4.21
C GLU A 176 -16.44 13.01 -5.39
N ARG A 177 -15.89 12.78 -6.57
CA ARG A 177 -16.22 13.53 -7.80
C ARG A 177 -17.28 12.84 -8.64
N ARG A 178 -17.31 11.51 -8.62
CA ARG A 178 -18.22 10.70 -9.43
C ARG A 178 -18.30 9.27 -8.89
N ARG A 179 -19.48 8.66 -8.96
CA ARG A 179 -19.65 7.20 -8.84
C ARG A 179 -19.53 6.54 -10.21
N LEU A 180 -18.81 5.44 -10.25
CA LEU A 180 -18.65 4.63 -11.44
C LEU A 180 -19.89 3.73 -11.61
N LYS A 181 -20.30 3.49 -12.86
CA LYS A 181 -21.34 2.52 -13.17
C LYS A 181 -20.69 1.18 -13.44
N THR A 182 -21.27 0.11 -12.89
CA THR A 182 -20.93 -1.24 -13.32
C THR A 182 -21.42 -1.39 -14.76
N SER A 183 -20.58 -1.88 -15.67
CA SER A 183 -21.03 -2.35 -16.96
C SER A 183 -21.84 -3.64 -16.75
N SER A 184 -23.13 -3.51 -16.38
CA SER A 184 -24.06 -4.61 -16.41
C SER A 184 -24.18 -5.08 -17.86
N GLY A 185 -23.68 -6.28 -18.13
CA GLY A 185 -23.93 -7.16 -19.24
C GLY A 185 -24.57 -6.56 -20.52
N ALA A 186 -23.78 -6.07 -21.44
CA ALA A 186 -24.17 -6.17 -22.84
C ALA A 186 -23.98 -7.65 -23.24
N VAL A 187 -25.03 -8.44 -23.06
CA VAL A 187 -25.21 -9.68 -23.80
C VAL A 187 -25.12 -9.29 -25.28
N ARG A 188 -24.00 -9.64 -25.92
CA ARG A 188 -23.94 -9.60 -27.37
C ARG A 188 -24.95 -10.63 -27.86
N GLY A 189 -26.15 -10.12 -28.20
CA GLY A 189 -27.10 -10.90 -28.98
C GLY A 189 -26.42 -11.34 -30.26
N SER A 190 -26.32 -12.64 -30.42
CA SER A 190 -26.06 -13.28 -31.69
C SER A 190 -27.25 -12.97 -32.61
N GLU A 191 -27.06 -12.08 -33.54
CA GLU A 191 -27.94 -12.06 -34.71
C GLU A 191 -27.13 -12.36 -35.97
N ARG A 192 -27.66 -13.27 -36.70
CA ARG A 192 -27.30 -14.03 -37.89
C ARG A 192 -26.86 -13.19 -39.06
#